data_e6c79ff61ab247b0c62213e86fee4c7f
#
_entry.id   e6c79ff61ab247b0c62213e86fee4c7f
#
_cell.length_a   1.000
_cell.length_b   1.000
_cell.length_c   1.000
_cell.angle_alpha   90.00
_cell.angle_beta   90.00
_cell.angle_gamma   90.00
#
_symmetry.space_group_name_H-M   'P 1'
#
loop_
_entity.id
_entity.type
_entity.pdbx_description
1 polymer ?
#
loop_
_entity_poly.entity_id
_entity_poly.type
_entity_poly.pdbx_seq_one_letter_code
_entity_poly.pdbx_strand_id
1 'polypeptide(L)'
;LKRNQLIAVILAVVAAVVLMRMPRTAPVEEVVPAATENADLDAKVDEAVAIIQSGQGAPMQAIGMLLDVLKENPDHEKALLWLGNFSMMSGQWEKAVDRFHHLTQLRPEVELYWVNKSQSLLQMGDTTSAISTAQTYLKDYPNASQLSDWLAGLQN
;
A
#
# COMPACT_ATOMS: atom_id res chain seq x y z
N LEU A 1 -15.95 21.46 67.03
CA LEU A 1 -15.10 21.78 65.87
C LEU A 1 -15.31 23.24 65.48
N LYS A 2 -14.20 24.03 65.37
CA LYS A 2 -14.32 25.44 65.03
C LYS A 2 -14.75 25.51 63.55
N ARG A 3 -15.61 26.46 63.19
CA ARG A 3 -16.21 26.64 61.83
C ARG A 3 -15.17 26.48 60.68
N ASN A 4 -13.95 26.92 60.88
CA ASN A 4 -12.86 26.82 59.92
C ASN A 4 -12.34 25.37 59.72
N GLN A 5 -12.45 24.50 60.75
CA GLN A 5 -12.05 23.09 60.64
C GLN A 5 -13.10 22.29 59.88
N LEU A 6 -14.38 22.67 60.00
CA LEU A 6 -15.47 22.03 59.27
C LEU A 6 -15.36 22.35 57.76
N ILE A 7 -15.01 23.58 57.39
CA ILE A 7 -14.81 24.00 55.99
C ILE A 7 -13.62 23.26 55.39
N ALA A 8 -12.52 23.11 56.14
CA ALA A 8 -11.35 22.39 55.63
C ALA A 8 -11.64 20.90 55.35
N VAL A 9 -12.44 20.24 56.21
CA VAL A 9 -12.84 18.85 55.99
C VAL A 9 -13.76 18.70 54.79
N ILE A 10 -14.71 19.62 54.60
CA ILE A 10 -15.62 19.59 53.43
C ILE A 10 -14.82 19.79 52.12
N LEU A 11 -13.87 20.73 52.09
CA LEU A 11 -13.01 20.95 50.92
C LEU A 11 -12.14 19.72 50.58
N ALA A 12 -11.61 19.05 51.60
CA ALA A 12 -10.80 17.83 51.40
C ALA A 12 -11.65 16.68 50.85
N VAL A 13 -12.89 16.52 51.34
CA VAL A 13 -13.82 15.48 50.84
C VAL A 13 -14.24 15.78 49.38
N VAL A 14 -14.53 17.03 49.05
CA VAL A 14 -14.89 17.44 47.68
C VAL A 14 -13.71 17.20 46.73
N ALA A 15 -12.48 17.55 47.13
CA ALA A 15 -11.28 17.28 46.33
C ALA A 15 -11.06 15.78 46.11
N ALA A 16 -11.27 14.94 47.13
CA ALA A 16 -11.15 13.48 46.99
C ALA A 16 -12.20 12.89 46.04
N VAL A 17 -13.45 13.37 46.09
CA VAL A 17 -14.53 12.94 45.20
C VAL A 17 -14.26 13.37 43.77
N VAL A 18 -13.73 14.56 43.55
CA VAL A 18 -13.33 15.05 42.19
C VAL A 18 -12.19 14.19 41.60
N LEU A 19 -11.19 13.86 42.42
CA LEU A 19 -10.09 12.97 42.00
C LEU A 19 -10.56 11.54 41.71
N MET A 20 -11.57 11.02 42.44
CA MET A 20 -12.14 9.70 42.17
C MET A 20 -13.03 9.65 40.91
N ARG A 21 -13.55 10.80 40.48
CA ARG A 21 -14.39 10.89 39.27
C ARG A 21 -13.63 11.34 38.03
N MET A 22 -12.33 11.65 38.13
CA MET A 22 -11.53 11.83 36.93
C MET A 22 -11.52 10.52 36.16
N PRO A 23 -11.94 10.52 34.86
CA PRO A 23 -11.78 9.34 34.04
C PRO A 23 -10.30 8.99 34.05
N ARG A 24 -9.98 7.77 34.50
CA ARG A 24 -8.62 7.24 34.27
C ARG A 24 -8.42 7.32 32.77
N THR A 25 -7.50 8.17 32.34
CA THR A 25 -7.07 8.19 30.95
C THR A 25 -6.77 6.74 30.59
N ALA A 26 -7.52 6.21 29.62
CA ALA A 26 -7.16 4.95 29.00
C ALA A 26 -5.67 5.02 28.59
N PRO A 27 -4.92 3.91 28.62
CA PRO A 27 -3.57 3.91 28.10
C PRO A 27 -3.63 4.61 26.73
N VAL A 28 -2.85 5.66 26.57
CA VAL A 28 -2.70 6.29 25.24
C VAL A 28 -2.11 5.18 24.38
N GLU A 29 -2.95 4.54 23.60
CA GLU A 29 -2.50 3.69 22.51
C GLU A 29 -1.60 4.60 21.70
N GLU A 30 -0.32 4.30 21.70
CA GLU A 30 0.69 5.10 20.99
C GLU A 30 0.29 5.04 19.52
N VAL A 31 -0.38 6.08 19.04
CA VAL A 31 -0.75 6.22 17.64
C VAL A 31 0.57 6.41 16.90
N VAL A 32 1.16 5.31 16.44
CA VAL A 32 2.31 5.35 15.56
C VAL A 32 1.91 6.17 14.33
N PRO A 33 2.59 7.27 14.01
CA PRO A 33 2.21 8.07 12.87
C PRO A 33 2.23 7.20 11.61
N ALA A 34 1.21 7.30 10.77
CA ALA A 34 1.10 6.53 9.51
C ALA A 34 2.37 6.60 8.63
N ALA A 35 3.12 7.69 8.74
CA ALA A 35 4.42 7.84 8.07
C ALA A 35 5.50 6.87 8.61
N THR A 36 5.46 6.52 9.90
CA THR A 36 6.42 5.59 10.51
C THR A 36 6.05 4.15 10.16
N GLU A 37 4.75 3.83 10.11
CA GLU A 37 4.23 2.53 9.71
C GLU A 37 4.58 2.22 8.24
N ASN A 38 4.38 3.18 7.34
CA ASN A 38 4.77 3.02 5.93
C ASN A 38 6.29 2.84 5.77
N ALA A 39 7.12 3.53 6.56
CA ALA A 39 8.58 3.37 6.52
C ALA A 39 9.02 1.96 6.95
N ASP A 40 8.35 1.34 7.93
CA ASP A 40 8.62 -0.04 8.33
C ASP A 40 8.20 -1.04 7.24
N LEU A 41 7.04 -0.81 6.61
CA LEU A 41 6.59 -1.63 5.49
C LEU A 41 7.50 -1.49 4.27
N ASP A 42 8.00 -0.29 3.97
CA ASP A 42 9.00 -0.08 2.92
C ASP A 42 10.28 -0.86 3.19
N ALA A 43 10.78 -0.88 4.44
CA ALA A 43 11.95 -1.65 4.81
C ALA A 43 11.74 -3.17 4.63
N LYS A 44 10.55 -3.70 4.97
CA LYS A 44 10.18 -5.10 4.71
C LYS A 44 10.16 -5.42 3.21
N VAL A 45 9.66 -4.49 2.38
CA VAL A 45 9.70 -4.64 0.91
C VAL A 45 11.14 -4.65 0.41
N ASP A 46 11.99 -3.76 0.88
CA ASP A 46 13.41 -3.70 0.46
C ASP A 46 14.16 -4.97 0.83
N GLU A 47 13.91 -5.55 2.01
CA GLU A 47 14.47 -6.84 2.42
C GLU A 47 14.01 -7.96 1.48
N ALA A 48 12.71 -8.05 1.18
CA ALA A 48 12.17 -9.04 0.25
C ALA A 48 12.81 -8.94 -1.13
N VAL A 49 12.97 -7.72 -1.64
CA VAL A 49 13.60 -7.44 -2.93
C VAL A 49 15.07 -7.86 -2.92
N ALA A 50 15.81 -7.56 -1.86
CA ALA A 50 17.21 -7.94 -1.72
C ALA A 50 17.40 -9.47 -1.72
N ILE A 51 16.50 -10.23 -1.08
CA ILE A 51 16.51 -11.71 -1.11
C ILE A 51 16.41 -12.23 -2.55
N ILE A 52 15.52 -11.63 -3.35
CA ILE A 52 15.31 -12.05 -4.75
C ILE A 52 16.52 -11.67 -5.63
N GLN A 53 17.00 -10.44 -5.49
CA GLN A 53 18.11 -9.93 -6.30
C GLN A 53 19.44 -10.64 -6.01
N SER A 54 19.65 -11.06 -4.77
CA SER A 54 20.85 -11.82 -4.38
C SER A 54 20.92 -13.22 -5.00
N GLY A 55 19.79 -13.78 -5.42
CA GLY A 55 19.67 -15.15 -5.89
C GLY A 55 20.01 -16.21 -4.82
N GLN A 56 20.27 -15.80 -3.59
CA GLN A 56 20.70 -16.68 -2.50
C GLN A 56 19.56 -17.13 -1.57
N GLY A 57 18.37 -16.55 -1.75
CA GLY A 57 17.19 -16.84 -0.93
C GLY A 57 16.13 -17.66 -1.66
N ALA A 58 15.14 -18.14 -0.91
CA ALA A 58 13.97 -18.77 -1.49
C ALA A 58 13.01 -17.68 -2.04
N PRO A 59 12.78 -17.60 -3.36
CA PRO A 59 11.88 -16.58 -3.94
C PRO A 59 10.49 -16.56 -3.30
N MET A 60 10.00 -17.73 -2.86
CA MET A 60 8.71 -17.87 -2.18
C MET A 60 8.67 -17.17 -0.81
N GLN A 61 9.80 -17.10 -0.10
CA GLN A 61 9.91 -16.38 1.16
C GLN A 61 9.71 -14.88 0.91
N ALA A 62 10.42 -14.32 -0.05
CA ALA A 62 10.31 -12.90 -0.40
C ALA A 62 8.89 -12.53 -0.90
N ILE A 63 8.28 -13.40 -1.73
CA ILE A 63 6.88 -13.22 -2.14
C ILE A 63 5.95 -13.24 -0.92
N GLY A 64 6.19 -14.14 0.06
CA GLY A 64 5.45 -14.18 1.32
C GLY A 64 5.55 -12.87 2.09
N MET A 65 6.75 -12.30 2.24
CA MET A 65 6.98 -11.00 2.90
C MET A 65 6.21 -9.87 2.22
N LEU A 66 6.22 -9.81 0.89
CA LEU A 66 5.46 -8.81 0.13
C LEU A 66 3.95 -8.98 0.30
N LEU A 67 3.46 -10.21 0.37
CA LEU A 67 2.04 -10.48 0.63
C LEU A 67 1.64 -10.09 2.06
N ASP A 68 2.53 -10.25 3.04
CA ASP A 68 2.29 -9.83 4.42
C ASP A 68 2.22 -8.29 4.51
N VAL A 69 3.07 -7.58 3.77
CA VAL A 69 2.96 -6.11 3.63
C VAL A 69 1.58 -5.70 3.09
N LEU A 70 1.06 -6.39 2.07
CA LEU A 70 -0.27 -6.09 1.51
C LEU A 70 -1.44 -6.50 2.43
N LYS A 71 -1.23 -7.36 3.41
CA LYS A 71 -2.23 -7.62 4.47
C LYS A 71 -2.33 -6.46 5.45
N GLU A 72 -1.19 -5.83 5.78
CA GLU A 72 -1.11 -4.67 6.65
C GLU A 72 -1.57 -3.39 5.92
N ASN A 73 -1.06 -3.16 4.70
CA ASN A 73 -1.45 -2.05 3.84
C ASN A 73 -1.76 -2.54 2.41
N PRO A 74 -3.04 -2.78 2.07
CA PRO A 74 -3.45 -3.25 0.73
C PRO A 74 -3.03 -2.32 -0.41
N ASP A 75 -2.87 -1.02 -0.13
CA ASP A 75 -2.53 0.02 -1.10
C ASP A 75 -1.01 0.31 -1.16
N HIS A 76 -0.19 -0.57 -0.59
CA HIS A 76 1.25 -0.37 -0.57
C HIS A 76 1.84 -0.48 -1.98
N GLU A 77 2.07 0.67 -2.61
CA GLU A 77 2.46 0.81 -4.03
C GLU A 77 3.66 -0.06 -4.41
N LYS A 78 4.73 0.00 -3.61
CA LYS A 78 5.97 -0.73 -3.86
C LYS A 78 5.79 -2.26 -3.80
N ALA A 79 5.01 -2.75 -2.84
CA ALA A 79 4.72 -4.18 -2.73
C ALA A 79 3.85 -4.68 -3.90
N LEU A 80 2.81 -3.91 -4.29
CA LEU A 80 1.99 -4.20 -5.46
C LEU A 80 2.83 -4.26 -6.74
N LEU A 81 3.74 -3.29 -6.93
CA LEU A 81 4.61 -3.22 -8.10
C LEU A 81 5.52 -4.46 -8.19
N TRP A 82 6.20 -4.82 -7.11
CA TRP A 82 7.08 -5.98 -7.11
C TRP A 82 6.32 -7.29 -7.32
N LEU A 83 5.19 -7.48 -6.64
CA LEU A 83 4.34 -8.66 -6.84
C LEU A 83 3.75 -8.71 -8.25
N GLY A 84 3.41 -7.58 -8.85
CA GLY A 84 2.99 -7.47 -10.25
C GLY A 84 4.07 -7.97 -11.19
N ASN A 85 5.29 -7.46 -11.03
CA ASN A 85 6.44 -7.86 -11.82
C ASN A 85 6.76 -9.36 -11.68
N PHE A 86 6.72 -9.91 -10.44
CA PHE A 86 6.91 -11.34 -10.24
C PHE A 86 5.83 -12.19 -10.89
N SER A 87 4.60 -11.69 -10.91
CA SER A 87 3.51 -12.38 -11.62
C SER A 87 3.75 -12.41 -13.13
N MET A 88 4.23 -11.31 -13.71
CA MET A 88 4.63 -11.28 -15.13
C MET A 88 5.76 -12.26 -15.40
N MET A 89 6.82 -12.23 -14.59
CA MET A 89 7.99 -13.12 -14.76
C MET A 89 7.64 -14.61 -14.63
N SER A 90 6.64 -14.96 -13.82
CA SER A 90 6.18 -16.34 -13.59
C SER A 90 5.01 -16.76 -14.48
N GLY A 91 4.56 -15.90 -15.40
CA GLY A 91 3.44 -16.19 -16.31
C GLY A 91 2.06 -16.19 -15.62
N GLN A 92 1.95 -15.64 -14.42
CA GLN A 92 0.69 -15.54 -13.68
C GLN A 92 -0.04 -14.24 -14.09
N TRP A 93 -0.44 -14.19 -15.38
CA TRP A 93 -0.90 -12.98 -16.04
C TRP A 93 -2.15 -12.35 -15.40
N GLU A 94 -3.12 -13.16 -14.95
CA GLU A 94 -4.31 -12.67 -14.25
C GLU A 94 -3.92 -11.89 -12.98
N LYS A 95 -3.01 -12.47 -12.18
CA LYS A 95 -2.53 -11.79 -10.96
C LYS A 95 -1.74 -10.52 -11.26
N ALA A 96 -1.00 -10.51 -12.39
CA ALA A 96 -0.32 -9.30 -12.83
C ALA A 96 -1.33 -8.21 -13.21
N VAL A 97 -2.35 -8.54 -14.01
CA VAL A 97 -3.42 -7.62 -14.38
C VAL A 97 -4.10 -7.02 -13.15
N ASP A 98 -4.47 -7.84 -12.17
CA ASP A 98 -5.15 -7.38 -10.94
C ASP A 98 -4.29 -6.37 -10.18
N ARG A 99 -2.99 -6.65 -10.02
CA ARG A 99 -2.07 -5.77 -9.29
C ARG A 99 -1.80 -4.47 -10.03
N PHE A 100 -1.55 -4.53 -11.33
CA PHE A 100 -1.37 -3.32 -12.13
C PHE A 100 -2.67 -2.54 -12.30
N HIS A 101 -3.83 -3.20 -12.32
CA HIS A 101 -5.10 -2.50 -12.26
C HIS A 101 -5.23 -1.69 -10.96
N HIS A 102 -4.91 -2.29 -9.82
CA HIS A 102 -4.91 -1.59 -8.54
C HIS A 102 -3.94 -0.39 -8.56
N LEU A 103 -2.73 -0.59 -9.07
CA LEU A 103 -1.74 0.49 -9.21
C LEU A 103 -2.21 1.63 -10.12
N THR A 104 -2.92 1.32 -11.23
CA THR A 104 -3.50 2.36 -12.10
C THR A 104 -4.63 3.16 -11.42
N GLN A 105 -5.26 2.60 -10.40
CA GLN A 105 -6.25 3.32 -9.58
C GLN A 105 -5.58 4.21 -8.53
N LEU A 106 -4.50 3.73 -7.91
CA LEU A 106 -3.73 4.49 -6.91
C LEU A 106 -2.97 5.66 -7.52
N ARG A 107 -2.32 5.43 -8.66
CA ARG A 107 -1.44 6.37 -9.35
C ARG A 107 -1.75 6.36 -10.86
N PRO A 108 -2.87 6.98 -11.25
CA PRO A 108 -3.31 6.98 -12.65
C PRO A 108 -2.34 7.68 -13.61
N GLU A 109 -1.49 8.57 -13.10
CA GLU A 109 -0.48 9.31 -13.87
C GLU A 109 0.77 8.50 -14.22
N VAL A 110 0.97 7.31 -13.61
CA VAL A 110 2.19 6.51 -13.81
C VAL A 110 2.05 5.61 -15.04
N GLU A 111 2.62 5.99 -16.17
CA GLU A 111 2.54 5.27 -17.45
C GLU A 111 2.96 3.79 -17.34
N LEU A 112 4.01 3.51 -16.55
CA LEU A 112 4.54 2.15 -16.38
C LEU A 112 3.46 1.14 -15.93
N TYR A 113 2.53 1.55 -15.07
CA TYR A 113 1.48 0.65 -14.57
C TYR A 113 0.49 0.28 -15.66
N TRP A 114 0.18 1.22 -16.54
CA TRP A 114 -0.68 0.99 -17.70
C TRP A 114 0.02 0.15 -18.76
N VAL A 115 1.31 0.36 -18.99
CA VAL A 115 2.14 -0.49 -19.87
C VAL A 115 2.11 -1.93 -19.40
N ASN A 116 2.44 -2.18 -18.12
CA ASN A 116 2.50 -3.52 -17.57
C ASN A 116 1.13 -4.21 -17.53
N LYS A 117 0.06 -3.46 -17.25
CA LYS A 117 -1.32 -3.98 -17.34
C LYS A 117 -1.67 -4.39 -18.76
N SER A 118 -1.39 -3.52 -19.75
CA SER A 118 -1.67 -3.79 -21.17
C SER A 118 -0.87 -4.99 -21.68
N GLN A 119 0.40 -5.10 -21.31
CA GLN A 119 1.25 -6.25 -21.66
C GLN A 119 0.73 -7.54 -21.04
N SER A 120 0.31 -7.51 -19.78
CA SER A 120 -0.24 -8.69 -19.09
C SER A 120 -1.54 -9.17 -19.74
N LEU A 121 -2.43 -8.25 -20.11
CA LEU A 121 -3.67 -8.55 -20.84
C LEU A 121 -3.36 -9.17 -22.21
N LEU A 122 -2.37 -8.64 -22.93
CA LEU A 122 -1.96 -9.19 -24.22
C LEU A 122 -1.43 -10.64 -24.08
N GLN A 123 -0.64 -10.90 -23.04
CA GLN A 123 -0.12 -12.25 -22.75
C GLN A 123 -1.22 -13.25 -22.36
N MET A 124 -2.35 -12.77 -21.81
CA MET A 124 -3.54 -13.58 -21.58
C MET A 124 -4.31 -13.87 -22.87
N GLY A 125 -3.97 -13.25 -23.98
CA GLY A 125 -4.69 -13.32 -25.24
C GLY A 125 -5.84 -12.31 -25.36
N ASP A 126 -6.05 -11.46 -24.37
CA ASP A 126 -7.08 -10.40 -24.39
C ASP A 126 -6.53 -9.12 -25.03
N THR A 127 -6.29 -9.21 -26.34
CA THR A 127 -5.77 -8.11 -27.15
C THR A 127 -6.72 -6.90 -27.14
N THR A 128 -8.01 -7.11 -27.08
CA THR A 128 -9.02 -6.03 -27.07
C THR A 128 -8.90 -5.19 -25.81
N SER A 129 -8.86 -5.83 -24.64
CA SER A 129 -8.70 -5.12 -23.36
C SER A 129 -7.30 -4.49 -23.23
N ALA A 130 -6.27 -5.13 -23.77
CA ALA A 130 -4.92 -4.59 -23.79
C ALA A 130 -4.86 -3.25 -24.54
N ILE A 131 -5.38 -3.20 -25.77
CA ILE A 131 -5.44 -2.00 -26.60
C ILE A 131 -6.30 -0.92 -25.93
N SER A 132 -7.48 -1.29 -25.45
CA SER A 132 -8.38 -0.33 -24.81
C SER A 132 -7.79 0.27 -23.52
N THR A 133 -7.02 -0.51 -22.76
CA THR A 133 -6.30 -0.04 -21.57
C THR A 133 -5.26 1.03 -21.95
N ALA A 134 -4.44 0.77 -22.97
CA ALA A 134 -3.44 1.73 -23.45
C ALA A 134 -4.10 3.02 -24.00
N GLN A 135 -5.17 2.88 -24.79
CA GLN A 135 -5.92 4.01 -25.34
C GLN A 135 -6.57 4.86 -24.23
N THR A 136 -7.03 4.25 -23.15
CA THR A 136 -7.59 4.97 -22.00
C THR A 136 -6.56 5.91 -21.40
N TYR A 137 -5.33 5.44 -21.17
CA TYR A 137 -4.25 6.30 -20.66
C TYR A 137 -3.90 7.42 -21.64
N LEU A 138 -3.72 7.09 -22.91
CA LEU A 138 -3.31 8.05 -23.96
C LEU A 138 -4.35 9.15 -24.20
N LYS A 139 -5.61 8.93 -23.83
CA LYS A 139 -6.66 9.97 -23.90
C LYS A 139 -6.35 11.14 -22.96
N ASP A 140 -5.85 10.82 -21.76
CA ASP A 140 -5.53 11.83 -20.72
C ASP A 140 -4.06 12.30 -20.82
N TYR A 141 -3.19 11.42 -21.33
CA TYR A 141 -1.73 11.65 -21.48
C TYR A 141 -1.26 11.39 -22.93
N PRO A 142 -1.64 12.23 -23.90
CA PRO A 142 -1.42 11.97 -25.34
C PRO A 142 0.06 11.96 -25.76
N ASN A 143 0.95 12.52 -24.94
CA ASN A 143 2.40 12.57 -25.19
C ASN A 143 3.18 11.39 -24.55
N ALA A 144 2.49 10.41 -23.96
CA ALA A 144 3.11 9.24 -23.38
C ALA A 144 3.74 8.36 -24.47
N SER A 145 5.05 8.21 -24.40
CA SER A 145 5.80 7.55 -25.49
C SER A 145 5.76 6.02 -25.41
N GLN A 146 5.84 5.46 -24.21
CA GLN A 146 5.94 4.00 -24.04
C GLN A 146 4.68 3.27 -24.55
N LEU A 147 3.49 3.77 -24.19
CA LEU A 147 2.23 3.19 -24.66
C LEU A 147 1.95 3.48 -26.12
N SER A 148 2.35 4.66 -26.64
CA SER A 148 2.24 4.97 -28.06
C SER A 148 3.10 4.03 -28.91
N ASP A 149 4.34 3.83 -28.52
CA ASP A 149 5.28 2.93 -29.20
C ASP A 149 4.82 1.47 -29.10
N TRP A 150 4.32 1.08 -27.94
CA TRP A 150 3.77 -0.26 -27.72
C TRP A 150 2.56 -0.55 -28.62
N LEU A 151 1.61 0.39 -28.75
CA LEU A 151 0.47 0.26 -29.66
C LEU A 151 0.89 0.21 -31.13
N ALA A 152 1.85 1.05 -31.53
CA ALA A 152 2.38 1.05 -32.90
C ALA A 152 3.03 -0.30 -33.24
N GLY A 153 3.71 -0.91 -32.28
CA GLY A 153 4.32 -2.24 -32.45
C GLY A 153 3.32 -3.39 -32.63
N LEU A 154 2.06 -3.23 -32.18
CA LEU A 154 1.00 -4.24 -32.39
C LEU A 154 0.35 -4.18 -33.78
N GLN A 155 0.56 -3.09 -34.52
CA GLN A 155 -0.06 -2.86 -35.83
C GLN A 155 0.87 -3.24 -37.02
N ASN A 156 2.13 -3.55 -36.73
CA ASN A 156 3.14 -3.98 -37.71
C ASN A 156 3.38 -5.49 -37.65
#